data_f5da662682e1decaf20983844c3f30ff
#
_entry.id   f5da662682e1decaf20983844c3f30ff
#
_cell.length_a   1.000
_cell.length_b   1.000
_cell.length_c   1.000
_cell.angle_alpha   90.00
_cell.angle_beta   90.00
_cell.angle_gamma   90.00
#
_symmetry.space_group_name_H-M   'P 1'
#
loop_
_entity.id
_entity.type
_entity.pdbx_description
1 polymer ?
#
loop_
_entity_poly.entity_id
_entity_poly.type
_entity_poly.pdbx_seq_one_letter_code
_entity_poly.pdbx_strand_id
1 'polypeptide(L)'
;MSSILIASTKKSSGKTTVTIGLTAILSKRFKQLSVFKKGPDYIDPLWLSVASNYPCFNLDFHTMTNKEIKDFYHQKTSESEISIVEANKGLFDGVSLQGNDSNAALAKLLGLRVVLVIDCEGMTRGIAPLLNGYTEFDKKIRYHGLILNRVNGSRHEDKLIASIERYSDIKILGSVWKDKTLNIDEQHLGLSLIHI
;
A
#
# COMPACT_ATOMS: atom_id res chain seq x y z
N MET A 1 -7.67 -12.22 12.86
CA MET A 1 -6.68 -11.88 11.81
C MET A 1 -6.75 -10.39 11.50
N SER A 2 -5.62 -9.73 11.45
CA SER A 2 -5.51 -8.34 10.98
C SER A 2 -5.17 -8.30 9.50
N SER A 3 -5.90 -7.49 8.72
CA SER A 3 -5.72 -7.44 7.25
C SER A 3 -5.59 -5.98 6.81
N ILE A 4 -4.53 -5.68 6.09
CA ILE A 4 -4.23 -4.33 5.62
C ILE A 4 -3.96 -4.30 4.12
N LEU A 5 -4.39 -3.21 3.48
CA LEU A 5 -4.02 -2.85 2.12
C LEU A 5 -3.05 -1.67 2.18
N ILE A 6 -1.84 -1.85 1.66
CA ILE A 6 -0.90 -0.75 1.46
C ILE A 6 -1.20 -0.10 0.12
N ALA A 7 -1.74 1.10 0.15
CA ALA A 7 -2.10 1.87 -1.03
C ALA A 7 -1.38 3.22 -1.04
N SER A 8 -1.51 3.98 -2.11
CA SER A 8 -0.92 5.31 -2.22
C SER A 8 -1.86 6.26 -2.96
N THR A 9 -1.53 7.55 -2.99
CA THR A 9 -2.31 8.56 -3.71
C THR A 9 -2.04 8.56 -5.21
N LYS A 10 -0.87 8.10 -5.64
CA LYS A 10 -0.46 8.03 -7.06
C LYS A 10 0.57 6.94 -7.28
N LYS A 11 0.87 6.62 -8.54
CA LYS A 11 2.01 5.77 -8.92
C LYS A 11 3.32 6.38 -8.38
N SER A 12 4.34 5.55 -8.17
CA SER A 12 5.71 5.96 -7.78
C SER A 12 5.81 6.73 -6.45
N SER A 13 4.85 6.55 -5.55
CA SER A 13 4.87 7.14 -4.20
C SER A 13 5.78 6.38 -3.20
N GLY A 14 6.56 5.39 -3.66
CA GLY A 14 7.40 4.54 -2.81
C GLY A 14 6.63 3.45 -2.04
N LYS A 15 5.42 3.14 -2.49
CA LYS A 15 4.56 2.11 -1.89
C LYS A 15 5.27 0.76 -1.76
N THR A 16 5.91 0.27 -2.83
CA THR A 16 6.62 -1.01 -2.86
C THR A 16 7.77 -1.03 -1.85
N THR A 17 8.60 0.01 -1.78
CA THR A 17 9.67 0.13 -0.78
C THR A 17 9.13 0.03 0.65
N VAL A 18 8.05 0.76 0.94
CA VAL A 18 7.39 0.72 2.26
C VAL A 18 6.81 -0.67 2.53
N THR A 19 6.17 -1.29 1.54
CA THR A 19 5.57 -2.64 1.70
C THR A 19 6.64 -3.69 1.96
N ILE A 20 7.76 -3.67 1.22
CA ILE A 20 8.89 -4.58 1.44
C ILE A 20 9.42 -4.43 2.88
N GLY A 21 9.69 -3.20 3.33
CA GLY A 21 10.18 -2.95 4.68
C GLY A 21 9.21 -3.43 5.76
N LEU A 22 7.92 -3.11 5.63
CA LEU A 22 6.88 -3.57 6.56
C LEU A 22 6.77 -5.10 6.56
N THR A 23 6.76 -5.71 5.38
CA THR A 23 6.65 -7.17 5.24
C THR A 23 7.83 -7.87 5.90
N ALA A 24 9.06 -7.39 5.70
CA ALA A 24 10.26 -7.93 6.34
C ALA A 24 10.27 -7.80 7.87
N ILE A 25 9.71 -6.71 8.41
CA ILE A 25 9.58 -6.53 9.87
C ILE A 25 8.50 -7.45 10.42
N LEU A 26 7.35 -7.53 9.75
CA LEU A 26 6.20 -8.30 10.22
C LEU A 26 6.46 -9.82 10.12
N SER A 27 7.22 -10.28 9.13
CA SER A 27 7.61 -11.70 9.02
C SER A 27 8.50 -12.17 10.18
N LYS A 28 9.21 -11.25 10.84
CA LYS A 28 9.99 -11.56 12.07
C LYS A 28 9.14 -11.59 13.34
N ARG A 29 7.96 -10.93 13.32
CA ARG A 29 7.07 -10.80 14.49
C ARG A 29 5.96 -11.83 14.52
N PHE A 30 5.46 -12.23 13.36
CA PHE A 30 4.33 -13.12 13.19
C PHE A 30 4.80 -14.44 12.57
N LYS A 31 4.33 -15.54 13.11
CA LYS A 31 4.71 -16.88 12.61
C LYS A 31 4.03 -17.22 11.29
N GLN A 32 2.89 -16.60 11.02
CA GLN A 32 2.11 -16.87 9.81
C GLN A 32 1.63 -15.55 9.19
N LEU A 33 2.27 -15.17 8.09
CA LEU A 33 2.02 -13.97 7.30
C LEU A 33 1.57 -14.38 5.90
N SER A 34 0.46 -13.81 5.42
CA SER A 34 0.07 -13.93 4.02
C SER A 34 0.30 -12.62 3.28
N VAL A 35 0.90 -12.72 2.11
CA VAL A 35 1.28 -11.56 1.30
C VAL A 35 0.64 -11.65 -0.07
N PHE A 36 0.07 -10.52 -0.52
CA PHE A 36 -0.60 -10.43 -1.80
C PHE A 36 -0.22 -9.14 -2.54
N LYS A 37 -0.29 -9.21 -3.84
CA LYS A 37 -0.20 -8.07 -4.75
C LYS A 37 -1.50 -7.93 -5.54
N LYS A 38 -2.03 -6.72 -5.65
CA LYS A 38 -3.17 -6.48 -6.54
C LYS A 38 -2.71 -6.39 -7.99
N GLY A 39 -3.45 -7.09 -8.85
CA GLY A 39 -3.29 -7.09 -10.30
C GLY A 39 -2.27 -8.10 -10.82
N PRO A 40 -2.15 -8.20 -12.14
CA PRO A 40 -1.19 -9.09 -12.79
C PRO A 40 0.20 -8.46 -12.68
N ASP A 41 0.93 -8.78 -11.64
CA ASP A 41 2.29 -8.33 -11.39
C ASP A 41 3.19 -9.53 -11.09
N TYR A 42 4.40 -9.56 -11.62
CA TYR A 42 5.35 -10.65 -11.40
C TYR A 42 6.66 -10.19 -10.77
N ILE A 43 6.88 -8.87 -10.65
CA ILE A 43 8.10 -8.28 -10.10
C ILE A 43 7.94 -8.02 -8.62
N ASP A 44 6.93 -7.21 -8.24
CA ASP A 44 6.68 -6.90 -6.83
C ASP A 44 6.43 -8.16 -5.99
N PRO A 45 5.69 -9.20 -6.49
CA PRO A 45 5.56 -10.47 -5.78
C PRO A 45 6.87 -11.18 -5.46
N LEU A 46 7.89 -11.09 -6.33
CA LEU A 46 9.22 -11.66 -6.05
C LEU A 46 9.89 -10.96 -4.87
N TRP A 47 9.90 -9.62 -4.87
CA TRP A 47 10.44 -8.84 -3.75
C TRP A 47 9.71 -9.13 -2.44
N LEU A 48 8.38 -9.16 -2.49
CA LEU A 48 7.55 -9.41 -1.32
C LEU A 48 7.72 -10.83 -0.80
N SER A 49 7.90 -11.82 -1.68
CA SER A 49 8.17 -13.20 -1.29
C SER A 49 9.52 -13.32 -0.58
N VAL A 50 10.56 -12.66 -1.10
CA VAL A 50 11.88 -12.63 -0.45
C VAL A 50 11.82 -11.93 0.90
N ALA A 51 11.12 -10.78 0.98
CA ALA A 51 11.00 -10.01 2.21
C ALA A 51 10.21 -10.73 3.31
N SER A 52 9.22 -11.53 2.94
CA SER A 52 8.36 -12.25 3.87
C SER A 52 8.87 -13.65 4.24
N ASN A 53 9.68 -14.27 3.41
CA ASN A 53 9.94 -15.72 3.36
C ASN A 53 8.68 -16.57 3.10
N TYR A 54 7.65 -15.97 2.51
CA TYR A 54 6.39 -16.62 2.15
C TYR A 54 6.04 -16.32 0.68
N PRO A 55 5.29 -17.20 0.00
CA PRO A 55 4.80 -16.91 -1.34
C PRO A 55 3.91 -15.66 -1.35
N CYS A 56 4.11 -14.79 -2.33
CA CYS A 56 3.23 -13.67 -2.61
C CYS A 56 2.30 -14.01 -3.78
N PHE A 57 1.01 -13.81 -3.62
CA PHE A 57 0.00 -14.17 -4.61
C PHE A 57 -0.64 -12.92 -5.23
N ASN A 58 -1.03 -13.03 -6.51
CA ASN A 58 -1.78 -11.97 -7.17
C ASN A 58 -3.29 -12.09 -6.90
N LEU A 59 -3.94 -10.91 -6.72
CA LEU A 59 -5.39 -10.75 -6.68
C LEU A 59 -5.79 -9.85 -7.84
N ASP A 60 -6.38 -10.42 -8.88
CA ASP A 60 -6.57 -9.71 -10.15
C ASP A 60 -8.01 -9.75 -10.65
N PHE A 61 -8.63 -8.57 -10.78
CA PHE A 61 -9.99 -8.41 -11.27
C PHE A 61 -10.17 -8.75 -12.76
N HIS A 62 -9.08 -8.87 -13.54
CA HIS A 62 -9.17 -9.21 -14.95
C HIS A 62 -9.20 -10.71 -15.19
N THR A 63 -8.57 -11.49 -14.31
CA THR A 63 -8.45 -12.93 -14.43
C THR A 63 -9.32 -13.71 -13.45
N MET A 64 -9.86 -13.01 -12.42
CA MET A 64 -10.65 -13.60 -11.35
C MET A 64 -11.96 -12.82 -11.14
N THR A 65 -13.03 -13.53 -10.90
CA THR A 65 -14.28 -12.95 -10.43
C THR A 65 -14.16 -12.49 -8.98
N ASN A 66 -15.06 -11.61 -8.52
CA ASN A 66 -15.10 -11.16 -7.12
C ASN A 66 -15.23 -12.35 -6.14
N LYS A 67 -15.94 -13.41 -6.53
CA LYS A 67 -16.08 -14.62 -5.71
C LYS A 67 -14.76 -15.37 -5.61
N GLU A 68 -14.08 -15.59 -6.72
CA GLU A 68 -12.78 -16.27 -6.74
C GLU A 68 -11.72 -15.51 -5.97
N ILE A 69 -11.68 -14.16 -6.07
CA ILE A 69 -10.79 -13.33 -5.27
C ILE A 69 -11.04 -13.54 -3.77
N LYS A 70 -12.31 -13.53 -3.34
CA LYS A 70 -12.67 -13.75 -1.93
C LYS A 70 -12.28 -15.14 -1.46
N ASP A 71 -12.67 -16.17 -2.22
CA ASP A 71 -12.45 -17.57 -1.84
C ASP A 71 -10.94 -17.85 -1.77
N PHE A 72 -10.18 -17.41 -2.76
CA PHE A 72 -8.72 -17.56 -2.79
C PHE A 72 -8.04 -16.80 -1.64
N TYR A 73 -8.43 -15.54 -1.40
CA TYR A 73 -7.91 -14.75 -0.29
C TYR A 73 -8.17 -15.45 1.05
N HIS A 74 -9.41 -15.88 1.31
CA HIS A 74 -9.78 -16.58 2.54
C HIS A 74 -9.03 -17.90 2.70
N GLN A 75 -8.90 -18.68 1.64
CA GLN A 75 -8.12 -19.91 1.65
C GLN A 75 -6.66 -19.67 2.05
N LYS A 76 -6.01 -18.65 1.46
CA LYS A 76 -4.61 -18.36 1.72
C LYS A 76 -4.37 -17.67 3.07
N THR A 77 -5.39 -17.09 3.67
CA THR A 77 -5.28 -16.40 4.96
C THR A 77 -5.86 -17.19 6.13
N SER A 78 -6.37 -18.41 5.90
CA SER A 78 -7.06 -19.20 6.93
C SER A 78 -6.24 -19.45 8.20
N GLU A 79 -4.92 -19.60 8.05
CA GLU A 79 -3.99 -19.84 9.15
C GLU A 79 -3.16 -18.59 9.51
N SER A 80 -3.37 -17.47 8.82
CA SER A 80 -2.53 -16.28 8.98
C SER A 80 -2.96 -15.42 10.16
N GLU A 81 -1.99 -14.95 10.92
CA GLU A 81 -2.19 -13.97 11.98
C GLU A 81 -2.41 -12.57 11.40
N ILE A 82 -1.69 -12.26 10.31
CA ILE A 82 -1.79 -11.00 9.58
C ILE A 82 -1.69 -11.23 8.07
N SER A 83 -2.40 -10.41 7.30
CA SER A 83 -2.25 -10.37 5.86
C SER A 83 -1.94 -8.97 5.36
N ILE A 84 -1.05 -8.89 4.38
CA ILE A 84 -0.66 -7.66 3.70
C ILE A 84 -1.02 -7.79 2.22
N VAL A 85 -1.76 -6.82 1.71
CA VAL A 85 -2.02 -6.69 0.29
C VAL A 85 -1.33 -5.42 -0.21
N GLU A 86 -0.46 -5.51 -1.19
CA GLU A 86 0.07 -4.33 -1.86
C GLU A 86 -0.82 -3.93 -3.04
N ALA A 87 -1.26 -2.69 -3.04
CA ALA A 87 -1.99 -2.09 -4.16
C ALA A 87 -1.05 -1.83 -5.37
N ASN A 88 -1.62 -1.75 -6.55
CA ASN A 88 -0.96 -1.13 -7.70
C ASN A 88 -1.32 0.38 -7.75
N LYS A 89 -0.80 1.20 -8.60
CA LYS A 89 -1.18 2.62 -8.82
C LYS A 89 -1.71 3.34 -7.55
N GLY A 90 -2.59 4.32 -7.70
CA GLY A 90 -3.27 5.02 -6.59
C GLY A 90 -4.48 4.25 -6.06
N LEU A 91 -4.97 4.62 -4.86
CA LEU A 91 -6.06 3.94 -4.16
C LEU A 91 -7.34 3.86 -5.00
N PHE A 92 -7.69 4.93 -5.68
CA PHE A 92 -8.92 5.02 -6.49
C PHE A 92 -8.69 4.74 -7.98
N ASP A 93 -7.45 4.48 -8.39
CA ASP A 93 -7.12 4.22 -9.78
C ASP A 93 -7.48 2.79 -10.18
N GLY A 94 -8.05 2.66 -11.38
CA GLY A 94 -8.39 1.42 -12.05
C GLY A 94 -8.41 1.62 -13.56
N VAL A 95 -8.85 0.62 -14.29
CA VAL A 95 -9.15 0.71 -15.73
C VAL A 95 -10.58 1.21 -15.92
N SER A 96 -11.49 0.74 -15.06
CA SER A 96 -12.89 1.17 -15.09
C SER A 96 -13.06 2.60 -14.56
N LEU A 97 -13.74 3.45 -15.30
CA LEU A 97 -14.11 4.79 -14.85
C LEU A 97 -14.96 4.78 -13.57
N GLN A 98 -15.77 3.74 -13.36
CA GLN A 98 -16.59 3.54 -12.18
C GLN A 98 -15.77 3.01 -10.98
N GLY A 99 -14.48 2.68 -11.18
CA GLY A 99 -13.57 2.22 -10.13
C GLY A 99 -13.85 0.81 -9.62
N ASN A 100 -14.61 -0.02 -10.35
CA ASN A 100 -14.97 -1.37 -9.94
C ASN A 100 -13.77 -2.32 -9.80
N ASP A 101 -12.67 -2.00 -10.45
CA ASP A 101 -11.38 -2.69 -10.43
C ASP A 101 -10.29 -1.92 -9.70
N SER A 102 -10.64 -0.86 -8.97
CA SER A 102 -9.70 -0.05 -8.20
C SER A 102 -9.17 -0.77 -6.95
N ASN A 103 -8.12 -0.22 -6.35
CA ASN A 103 -7.63 -0.71 -5.06
C ASN A 103 -8.67 -0.49 -3.95
N ALA A 104 -9.44 0.59 -4.03
CA ALA A 104 -10.55 0.85 -3.14
C ALA A 104 -11.66 -0.21 -3.26
N ALA A 105 -11.95 -0.68 -4.47
CA ALA A 105 -12.88 -1.79 -4.69
C ALA A 105 -12.37 -3.08 -4.03
N LEU A 106 -11.08 -3.40 -4.15
CA LEU A 106 -10.48 -4.55 -3.49
C LEU A 106 -10.52 -4.43 -1.96
N ALA A 107 -10.21 -3.24 -1.43
CA ALA A 107 -10.31 -2.99 0.02
C ALA A 107 -11.73 -3.26 0.55
N LYS A 108 -12.75 -2.77 -0.15
CA LYS A 108 -14.16 -3.02 0.21
C LYS A 108 -14.55 -4.49 0.05
N LEU A 109 -14.13 -5.12 -1.05
CA LEU A 109 -14.44 -6.52 -1.36
C LEU A 109 -13.94 -7.49 -0.27
N LEU A 110 -12.72 -7.25 0.23
CA LEU A 110 -12.05 -8.10 1.22
C LEU A 110 -12.12 -7.56 2.65
N GLY A 111 -12.77 -6.40 2.86
CA GLY A 111 -12.88 -5.79 4.18
C GLY A 111 -11.55 -5.30 4.76
N LEU A 112 -10.58 -4.93 3.92
CA LEU A 112 -9.25 -4.50 4.34
C LEU A 112 -9.25 -3.09 4.93
N ARG A 113 -8.36 -2.84 5.90
CA ARG A 113 -8.04 -1.48 6.35
C ARG A 113 -6.92 -0.92 5.50
N VAL A 114 -7.04 0.33 5.07
CA VAL A 114 -6.08 0.98 4.17
C VAL A 114 -5.01 1.69 4.98
N VAL A 115 -3.75 1.36 4.74
CA VAL A 115 -2.58 2.17 5.09
C VAL A 115 -2.22 2.98 3.84
N LEU A 116 -2.36 4.29 3.93
CA LEU A 116 -2.12 5.17 2.79
C LEU A 116 -0.71 5.73 2.84
N VAL A 117 0.12 5.37 1.87
CA VAL A 117 1.47 5.92 1.67
C VAL A 117 1.37 7.18 0.83
N ILE A 118 1.85 8.30 1.37
CA ILE A 118 1.83 9.60 0.71
C ILE A 118 3.27 10.02 0.40
N ASP A 119 3.51 10.32 -0.86
CA ASP A 119 4.74 10.98 -1.28
C ASP A 119 4.68 12.46 -0.85
N CYS A 120 5.51 12.81 0.12
CA CYS A 120 5.55 14.13 0.73
C CYS A 120 6.57 15.07 0.07
N GLU A 121 7.28 14.63 -0.97
CA GLU A 121 8.27 15.47 -1.63
C GLU A 121 7.64 16.75 -2.19
N GLY A 122 8.17 17.91 -1.78
CA GLY A 122 7.65 19.23 -2.18
C GLY A 122 6.29 19.60 -1.57
N MET A 123 5.76 18.80 -0.64
CA MET A 123 4.46 19.01 -0.03
C MET A 123 4.60 19.50 1.42
N THR A 124 3.72 20.39 1.85
CA THR A 124 3.57 20.82 3.24
C THR A 124 2.08 20.86 3.60
N ARG A 125 1.48 22.03 3.81
CA ARG A 125 0.06 22.19 4.13
C ARG A 125 -0.89 21.58 3.08
N GLY A 126 -0.44 21.44 1.82
CA GLY A 126 -1.22 20.82 0.73
C GLY A 126 -1.61 19.34 0.99
N ILE A 127 -0.99 18.71 1.98
CA ILE A 127 -1.40 17.36 2.41
C ILE A 127 -2.81 17.34 3.00
N ALA A 128 -3.25 18.41 3.65
CA ALA A 128 -4.57 18.47 4.28
C ALA A 128 -5.74 18.39 3.27
N PRO A 129 -5.82 19.25 2.22
CA PRO A 129 -6.88 19.12 1.22
C PRO A 129 -6.78 17.80 0.43
N LEU A 130 -5.58 17.25 0.23
CA LEU A 130 -5.41 15.93 -0.38
C LEU A 130 -6.09 14.85 0.46
N LEU A 131 -5.82 14.81 1.75
CA LEU A 131 -6.42 13.84 2.67
C LEU A 131 -7.93 13.99 2.77
N ASN A 132 -8.43 15.22 2.91
CA ASN A 132 -9.86 15.48 2.96
C ASN A 132 -10.56 15.01 1.68
N GLY A 133 -9.94 15.24 0.51
CA GLY A 133 -10.44 14.69 -0.75
C GLY A 133 -10.53 13.17 -0.74
N TYR A 134 -9.49 12.49 -0.25
CA TYR A 134 -9.46 11.02 -0.19
C TYR A 134 -10.48 10.44 0.79
N THR A 135 -10.69 11.07 1.93
CA THR A 135 -11.66 10.59 2.94
C THR A 135 -13.11 10.84 2.54
N GLU A 136 -13.37 11.99 1.90
CA GLU A 136 -14.72 12.36 1.46
C GLU A 136 -15.14 11.64 0.16
N PHE A 137 -14.20 11.28 -0.71
CA PHE A 137 -14.49 10.67 -2.00
C PHE A 137 -15.19 9.31 -1.88
N ASP A 138 -14.77 8.48 -0.94
CA ASP A 138 -15.46 7.22 -0.62
C ASP A 138 -15.41 6.94 0.88
N LYS A 139 -16.48 7.30 1.59
CA LYS A 139 -16.64 7.12 3.04
C LYS A 139 -16.69 5.67 3.51
N LYS A 140 -16.80 4.70 2.59
CA LYS A 140 -16.77 3.27 2.91
C LYS A 140 -15.35 2.74 3.09
N ILE A 141 -14.34 3.51 2.70
CA ILE A 141 -12.94 3.14 2.92
C ILE A 141 -12.56 3.32 4.38
N ARG A 142 -12.06 2.25 4.99
CA ARG A 142 -11.57 2.25 6.36
C ARG A 142 -10.08 2.49 6.38
N TYR A 143 -9.67 3.71 6.67
CA TYR A 143 -8.25 4.03 6.82
C TYR A 143 -7.73 3.50 8.17
N HIS A 144 -6.60 2.79 8.14
CA HIS A 144 -5.87 2.40 9.34
C HIS A 144 -4.91 3.50 9.78
N GLY A 145 -4.35 4.22 8.82
CA GLY A 145 -3.49 5.36 9.02
C GLY A 145 -2.65 5.71 7.80
N LEU A 146 -1.72 6.62 8.01
CA LEU A 146 -0.84 7.20 6.99
C LEU A 146 0.61 6.82 7.23
N ILE A 147 1.36 6.64 6.15
CA ILE A 147 2.82 6.65 6.15
C ILE A 147 3.27 7.81 5.28
N LEU A 148 4.03 8.73 5.87
CA LEU A 148 4.60 9.89 5.19
C LEU A 148 5.92 9.46 4.56
N ASN A 149 5.98 9.35 3.24
CA ASN A 149 7.18 8.92 2.53
C ASN A 149 7.93 10.11 1.91
N ARG A 150 9.23 9.97 1.73
CA ARG A 150 10.14 10.99 1.19
C ARG A 150 10.09 12.33 1.96
N VAL A 151 10.04 12.23 3.28
CA VAL A 151 10.10 13.40 4.15
C VAL A 151 11.51 14.00 4.13
N ASN A 152 11.61 15.32 3.98
CA ASN A 152 12.89 16.03 3.87
C ASN A 152 13.32 16.60 5.24
N GLY A 153 13.63 15.70 6.19
CA GLY A 153 14.12 16.03 7.52
C GLY A 153 13.04 16.48 8.52
N SER A 154 13.43 16.68 9.78
CA SER A 154 12.55 16.91 10.93
C SER A 154 11.63 18.12 10.78
N ARG A 155 12.16 19.30 10.35
CA ARG A 155 11.35 20.50 10.14
C ARG A 155 10.22 20.30 9.13
N HIS A 156 10.46 19.49 8.10
CA HIS A 156 9.44 19.14 7.11
C HIS A 156 8.40 18.21 7.72
N GLU A 157 8.85 17.21 8.45
CA GLU A 157 8.00 16.26 9.19
C GLU A 157 7.05 16.98 10.14
N ASP A 158 7.58 17.87 10.97
CA ASP A 158 6.78 18.67 11.94
C ASP A 158 5.66 19.45 11.26
N LYS A 159 5.95 20.06 10.11
CA LYS A 159 4.93 20.82 9.34
C LYS A 159 3.86 19.92 8.74
N LEU A 160 4.23 18.73 8.27
CA LEU A 160 3.28 17.76 7.74
C LEU A 160 2.38 17.23 8.86
N ILE A 161 2.97 16.81 9.98
CA ILE A 161 2.25 16.31 11.16
C ILE A 161 1.26 17.39 11.66
N ALA A 162 1.73 18.60 11.92
CA ALA A 162 0.87 19.70 12.38
C ALA A 162 -0.28 20.01 11.40
N SER A 163 -0.03 19.90 10.09
CA SER A 163 -1.08 20.10 9.09
C SER A 163 -2.11 18.95 9.09
N ILE A 164 -1.66 17.71 9.27
CA ILE A 164 -2.56 16.55 9.30
C ILE A 164 -3.41 16.59 10.56
N GLU A 165 -2.80 16.76 11.74
CA GLU A 165 -3.50 16.79 13.02
C GLU A 165 -4.53 17.93 13.13
N ARG A 166 -4.28 19.05 12.42
CA ARG A 166 -5.21 20.17 12.42
C ARG A 166 -6.45 19.97 11.54
N TYR A 167 -6.33 19.19 10.45
CA TYR A 167 -7.35 19.15 9.41
C TYR A 167 -7.87 17.75 9.09
N SER A 168 -7.36 16.71 9.75
CA SER A 168 -7.74 15.31 9.51
C SER A 168 -7.63 14.49 10.79
N ASP A 169 -8.52 13.52 10.94
CA ASP A 169 -8.50 12.55 12.05
C ASP A 169 -7.72 11.27 11.72
N ILE A 170 -7.09 11.18 10.56
CA ILE A 170 -6.36 9.97 10.16
C ILE A 170 -5.04 9.89 10.94
N LYS A 171 -4.85 8.76 11.63
CA LYS A 171 -3.64 8.50 12.41
C LYS A 171 -2.40 8.45 11.52
N ILE A 172 -1.33 9.14 11.91
CA ILE A 172 0.01 8.97 11.33
C ILE A 172 0.67 7.76 11.99
N LEU A 173 1.06 6.78 11.19
CA LEU A 173 1.72 5.55 11.63
C LEU A 173 3.23 5.70 11.68
N GLY A 174 3.79 6.57 10.86
CA GLY A 174 5.21 6.86 10.79
C GLY A 174 5.61 7.62 9.54
N SER A 175 6.90 7.94 9.49
CA SER A 175 7.51 8.66 8.37
C SER A 175 8.75 7.92 7.87
N VAL A 176 8.96 7.97 6.57
CA VAL A 176 10.18 7.50 5.91
C VAL A 176 10.86 8.72 5.31
N TRP A 177 12.04 9.03 5.80
CA TRP A 177 12.81 10.16 5.31
C TRP A 177 13.39 9.86 3.93
N LYS A 178 13.60 10.92 3.16
CA LYS A 178 14.20 10.80 1.83
C LYS A 178 15.63 10.28 1.96
N ASP A 179 15.84 9.08 1.39
CA ASP A 179 17.13 8.43 1.34
C ASP A 179 17.33 7.84 -0.05
N LYS A 180 18.47 8.17 -0.66
CA LYS A 180 18.81 7.66 -2.01
C LYS A 180 19.02 6.16 -2.04
N THR A 181 19.41 5.55 -0.93
CA THR A 181 19.62 4.10 -0.81
C THR A 181 18.32 3.31 -0.84
N LEU A 182 17.18 3.97 -0.57
CA LEU A 182 15.85 3.37 -0.61
C LEU A 182 15.18 3.47 -1.99
N ASN A 183 15.83 4.10 -2.96
CA ASN A 183 15.29 4.19 -4.30
C ASN A 183 15.39 2.83 -4.99
N ILE A 184 14.26 2.33 -5.45
CA ILE A 184 14.19 1.25 -6.41
C ILE A 184 14.04 1.92 -7.78
N ASP A 185 15.05 1.82 -8.63
CA ASP A 185 15.00 2.41 -9.96
C ASP A 185 13.89 1.75 -10.77
N GLU A 186 12.95 2.58 -11.27
CA GLU A 186 11.93 2.10 -12.20
C GLU A 186 12.59 1.79 -13.53
N GLN A 187 12.75 0.52 -13.83
CA GLN A 187 13.13 0.11 -15.19
C GLN A 187 11.90 -0.39 -15.95
N HIS A 188 11.85 -0.07 -17.24
CA HIS A 188 10.81 -0.55 -18.12
C HIS A 188 10.75 -2.09 -18.08
N LEU A 189 9.56 -2.64 -17.83
CA LEU A 189 9.28 -4.06 -17.77
C LEU A 189 10.02 -4.83 -16.65
N GLY A 190 10.54 -4.16 -15.63
CA GLY A 190 11.17 -4.80 -14.46
C GLY A 190 12.47 -5.54 -14.75
N LEU A 191 13.14 -5.21 -15.83
CA LEU A 191 14.42 -5.81 -16.22
C LEU A 191 15.60 -5.44 -15.33
N SER A 192 15.39 -4.59 -14.31
CA SER A 192 16.41 -4.25 -13.30
C SER A 192 16.88 -5.44 -12.46
N LEU A 193 16.14 -6.54 -12.47
CA LEU A 193 16.45 -7.72 -11.67
C LEU A 193 17.28 -8.77 -12.41
N ILE A 194 17.62 -8.56 -13.68
CA ILE A 194 18.36 -9.54 -14.49
C ILE A 194 19.89 -9.49 -14.19
N HIS A 195 20.32 -8.59 -13.31
CA HIS A 195 21.73 -8.41 -12.96
C HIS A 195 22.04 -8.75 -11.49
N ILE A 196 21.30 -9.67 -10.91
CA ILE A 196 21.68 -10.29 -9.63
C ILE A 196 22.19 -11.69 -9.89
#